data_d22fcbaf155a9f12d2201b2f5b69b5e5
#
_entry.id   d22fcbaf155a9f12d2201b2f5b69b5e5
#
_cell.length_a   1.000
_cell.length_b   1.000
_cell.length_c   1.000
_cell.angle_alpha   90.00
_cell.angle_beta   90.00
_cell.angle_gamma   90.00
#
_symmetry.space_group_name_H-M   'P 1'
#
loop_
_entity.id
_entity.type
_entity.pdbx_description
1 polymer ?
#
loop_
_entity_poly.entity_id
_entity_poly.type
_entity_poly.pdbx_seq_one_letter_code
_entity_poly.pdbx_strand_id
1 'polypeptide(L)'
;MALIKKVNGIAPRFGENIFLADNATVVGDVEMGKDCSVWFNAVIRGDVHSIKIGDRVNVQDGAIVHCTYKTDPTVIGNDVSIAHNAIVHGCTIKDNVLIGMGAIV
;
A
#
# COMPACT_ATOMS: atom_id res chain seq x y z
N MET A 1 -14.66 -9.34 -3.97
CA MET A 1 -14.54 -7.86 -4.02
C MET A 1 -13.63 -7.39 -2.90
N ALA A 2 -12.66 -6.55 -3.22
CA ALA A 2 -11.74 -6.04 -2.21
C ALA A 2 -12.47 -5.28 -1.10
N LEU A 3 -11.92 -5.29 0.11
CA LEU A 3 -12.43 -4.50 1.22
C LEU A 3 -11.79 -3.11 1.17
N ILE A 4 -12.61 -2.10 0.87
CA ILE A 4 -12.18 -0.70 0.85
C ILE A 4 -13.01 0.03 1.91
N LYS A 5 -12.33 0.65 2.88
CA LYS A 5 -13.04 1.22 4.01
C LYS A 5 -12.50 2.60 4.38
N LYS A 6 -13.44 3.50 4.67
CA LYS A 6 -13.17 4.82 5.22
C LYS A 6 -12.79 4.70 6.70
N VAL A 7 -11.77 5.45 7.13
CA VAL A 7 -11.38 5.57 8.53
C VAL A 7 -11.24 7.05 8.87
N ASN A 8 -11.84 7.49 9.96
CA ASN A 8 -11.86 8.90 10.39
C ASN A 8 -12.31 9.86 9.28
N GLY A 9 -13.28 9.42 8.50
CA GLY A 9 -13.83 10.24 7.41
C GLY A 9 -12.99 10.27 6.14
N ILE A 10 -11.85 9.56 6.09
CA ILE A 10 -10.95 9.55 4.92
C ILE A 10 -11.03 8.18 4.25
N ALA A 11 -11.37 8.18 2.97
CA ALA A 11 -11.42 6.98 2.15
C ALA A 11 -10.16 6.86 1.29
N PRO A 12 -9.75 5.64 0.93
CA PRO A 12 -8.67 5.46 -0.04
C PRO A 12 -9.01 6.11 -1.38
N ARG A 13 -7.99 6.66 -2.05
CA ARG A 13 -8.10 7.28 -3.37
C ARG A 13 -7.17 6.57 -4.34
N PHE A 14 -7.71 6.23 -5.51
CA PHE A 14 -7.01 5.44 -6.52
C PHE A 14 -6.90 6.23 -7.82
N GLY A 15 -5.76 6.13 -8.49
CA GLY A 15 -5.61 6.58 -9.86
C GLY A 15 -6.27 5.62 -10.84
N GLU A 16 -5.91 5.72 -12.11
CA GLU A 16 -6.50 4.90 -13.17
C GLU A 16 -5.88 3.51 -13.20
N ASN A 17 -6.65 2.54 -13.70
CA ASN A 17 -6.20 1.20 -14.02
C ASN A 17 -5.61 0.48 -12.81
N ILE A 18 -6.41 0.35 -11.76
CA ILE A 18 -6.01 -0.32 -10.52
C ILE A 18 -6.61 -1.73 -10.48
N PHE A 19 -5.78 -2.72 -10.17
CA PHE A 19 -6.25 -4.07 -9.87
C PHE A 19 -6.26 -4.28 -8.35
N LEU A 20 -7.41 -4.65 -7.81
CA LEU A 20 -7.55 -5.04 -6.40
C LEU A 20 -8.09 -6.47 -6.36
N ALA A 21 -7.30 -7.39 -5.82
CA ALA A 21 -7.74 -8.78 -5.66
C ALA A 21 -8.96 -8.85 -4.72
N ASP A 22 -9.77 -9.90 -4.85
CA ASP A 22 -11.05 -10.01 -4.14
C ASP A 22 -10.93 -9.90 -2.62
N ASN A 23 -9.83 -10.33 -2.06
CA ASN A 23 -9.62 -10.25 -0.61
C ASN A 23 -8.49 -9.30 -0.20
N ALA A 24 -8.10 -8.38 -1.08
CA ALA A 24 -7.22 -7.29 -0.69
C ALA A 24 -7.97 -6.31 0.21
N THR A 25 -7.25 -5.68 1.12
CA THR A 25 -7.82 -4.71 2.06
C THR A 25 -7.08 -3.37 1.93
N VAL A 26 -7.82 -2.30 1.67
CA VAL A 26 -7.25 -0.94 1.61
C VAL A 26 -8.14 -0.04 2.44
N VAL A 27 -7.62 0.52 3.50
CA VAL A 27 -8.42 1.32 4.42
C VAL A 27 -7.74 2.63 4.80
N GLY A 28 -8.56 3.66 4.98
CA GLY A 28 -8.13 4.94 5.52
C GLY A 28 -7.44 5.85 4.53
N ASP A 29 -6.48 6.63 5.03
CA ASP A 29 -5.78 7.66 4.27
C ASP A 29 -4.69 7.05 3.40
N VAL A 30 -5.11 6.50 2.27
CA VAL A 30 -4.26 5.88 1.27
C VAL A 30 -4.48 6.56 -0.06
N GLU A 31 -3.41 6.99 -0.71
CA GLU A 31 -3.46 7.53 -2.06
C GLU A 31 -2.58 6.66 -2.95
N MET A 32 -3.14 6.08 -3.99
CA MET A 32 -2.41 5.27 -4.97
C MET A 32 -2.44 5.94 -6.33
N GLY A 33 -1.31 5.93 -7.01
CA GLY A 33 -1.21 6.39 -8.38
C GLY A 33 -1.85 5.41 -9.37
N LYS A 34 -1.50 5.55 -10.65
CA LYS A 34 -2.07 4.73 -11.72
C LYS A 34 -1.31 3.42 -11.91
N ASP A 35 -1.96 2.46 -12.56
CA ASP A 35 -1.36 1.19 -12.98
C ASP A 35 -0.77 0.38 -11.81
N CYS A 36 -1.44 0.45 -10.67
CA CYS A 36 -1.04 -0.31 -9.47
C CYS A 36 -1.85 -1.58 -9.32
N SER A 37 -1.29 -2.54 -8.58
CA SER A 37 -2.00 -3.78 -8.27
C SER A 37 -1.80 -4.16 -6.81
N VAL A 38 -2.88 -4.61 -6.18
CA VAL A 38 -2.87 -5.09 -4.80
C VAL A 38 -3.43 -6.51 -4.82
N TRP A 39 -2.63 -7.46 -4.37
CA TRP A 39 -2.89 -8.87 -4.58
C TRP A 39 -3.56 -9.54 -3.37
N PHE A 40 -3.74 -10.85 -3.44
CA PHE A 40 -4.56 -11.59 -2.47
C PHE A 40 -3.99 -11.51 -1.06
N ASN A 41 -4.84 -11.24 -0.09
CA ASN A 41 -4.49 -11.12 1.34
C ASN A 41 -3.56 -9.93 1.66
N ALA A 42 -3.26 -9.06 0.72
CA ALA A 42 -2.47 -7.87 1.01
C ALA A 42 -3.31 -6.84 1.78
N VAL A 43 -2.66 -6.10 2.67
CA VAL A 43 -3.32 -5.09 3.50
C VAL A 43 -2.55 -3.77 3.40
N ILE A 44 -3.26 -2.71 3.03
CA ILE A 44 -2.74 -1.34 3.04
C ILE A 44 -3.62 -0.55 3.99
N ARG A 45 -3.06 -0.15 5.12
CA ARG A 45 -3.86 0.40 6.22
C ARG A 45 -3.34 1.77 6.65
N GLY A 46 -3.99 2.83 6.15
CA GLY A 46 -3.69 4.21 6.47
C GLY A 46 -4.61 4.75 7.57
N ASP A 47 -4.68 4.06 8.68
CA ASP A 47 -5.61 4.38 9.77
C ASP A 47 -4.98 5.23 10.88
N VAL A 48 -3.66 5.23 11.00
CA VAL A 48 -2.95 6.01 12.03
C VAL A 48 -2.07 7.11 11.44
N HIS A 49 -1.77 7.06 10.15
CA HIS A 49 -1.06 8.08 9.40
C HIS A 49 -1.32 7.85 7.91
N SER A 50 -0.83 8.74 7.06
CA SER A 50 -1.03 8.65 5.61
C SER A 50 -0.10 7.65 4.95
N ILE A 51 -0.61 7.02 3.87
CA ILE A 51 0.17 6.20 2.97
C ILE A 51 0.03 6.79 1.57
N LYS A 52 1.16 7.12 0.94
CA LYS A 52 1.18 7.63 -0.42
C LYS A 52 1.98 6.70 -1.30
N ILE A 53 1.34 6.19 -2.34
CA ILE A 53 1.91 5.21 -3.27
C ILE A 53 1.90 5.81 -4.66
N GLY A 54 3.04 5.75 -5.34
CA GLY A 54 3.20 6.27 -6.69
C GLY A 54 2.55 5.40 -7.76
N ASP A 55 3.05 5.52 -8.99
CA ASP A 55 2.52 4.80 -10.15
C ASP A 55 3.25 3.47 -10.35
N ARG A 56 2.58 2.51 -10.97
CA ARG A 56 3.15 1.21 -11.35
C ARG A 56 3.78 0.48 -10.16
N VAL A 57 3.07 0.47 -9.05
CA VAL A 57 3.47 -0.24 -7.83
C VAL A 57 2.64 -1.51 -7.71
N ASN A 58 3.29 -2.62 -7.36
CA ASN A 58 2.56 -3.83 -7.02
C ASN A 58 2.81 -4.21 -5.57
N VAL A 59 1.72 -4.48 -4.88
CA VAL A 59 1.72 -4.97 -3.49
C VAL A 59 1.24 -6.41 -3.54
N GLN A 60 2.18 -7.33 -3.41
CA GLN A 60 1.94 -8.74 -3.70
C GLN A 60 1.26 -9.45 -2.53
N ASP A 61 0.95 -10.72 -2.76
CA ASP A 61 0.15 -11.53 -1.85
C ASP A 61 0.68 -11.52 -0.42
N GLY A 62 -0.19 -11.20 0.53
CA GLY A 62 0.14 -11.21 1.95
C GLY A 62 1.00 -10.05 2.44
N ALA A 63 1.41 -9.13 1.57
CA ALA A 63 2.21 -7.98 2.00
C ALA A 63 1.39 -7.01 2.84
N ILE A 64 2.06 -6.33 3.76
CA ILE A 64 1.45 -5.36 4.68
C ILE A 64 2.13 -4.00 4.49
N VAL A 65 1.32 -2.97 4.28
CA VAL A 65 1.79 -1.58 4.24
C VAL A 65 1.06 -0.81 5.34
N HIS A 66 1.82 -0.26 6.26
CA HIS A 66 1.27 0.44 7.42
C HIS A 66 2.14 1.64 7.79
N CYS A 67 1.81 2.34 8.86
CA CYS A 67 2.48 3.56 9.31
C CYS A 67 2.72 3.54 10.80
N THR A 68 3.62 4.40 11.28
CA THR A 68 3.80 4.62 12.70
C THR A 68 2.85 5.74 13.16
N TYR A 69 2.12 5.49 14.23
CA TYR A 69 1.13 6.43 14.75
C TYR A 69 1.76 7.80 15.03
N LYS A 70 1.17 8.85 14.46
CA LYS A 70 1.54 10.27 14.61
C LYS A 70 2.93 10.68 14.13
N THR A 71 3.85 9.75 13.85
CA THR A 71 5.25 10.15 13.59
C THR A 71 5.67 9.91 12.14
N ASP A 72 5.43 8.72 11.60
CA ASP A 72 6.01 8.34 10.33
C ASP A 72 4.97 7.85 9.32
N PRO A 73 4.65 8.67 8.32
CA PRO A 73 3.86 8.21 7.18
C PRO A 73 4.67 7.21 6.38
N THR A 74 4.00 6.50 5.50
CA THR A 74 4.66 5.63 4.52
C THR A 74 4.54 6.27 3.15
N VAL A 75 5.67 6.42 2.48
CA VAL A 75 5.73 6.99 1.12
C VAL A 75 6.45 6.00 0.22
N ILE A 76 5.79 5.60 -0.84
CA ILE A 76 6.31 4.63 -1.82
C ILE A 76 6.36 5.32 -3.18
N GLY A 77 7.52 5.30 -3.82
CA GLY A 77 7.73 5.92 -5.11
C GLY A 77 7.10 5.14 -6.26
N ASN A 78 7.56 5.41 -7.47
CA ASN A 78 7.07 4.77 -8.68
C ASN A 78 7.85 3.49 -8.98
N ASP A 79 7.23 2.56 -9.70
CA ASP A 79 7.89 1.34 -10.18
C ASP A 79 8.51 0.53 -9.04
N VAL A 80 7.75 0.35 -7.96
CA VAL A 80 8.16 -0.40 -6.78
C VAL A 80 7.39 -1.71 -6.74
N SER A 81 8.10 -2.80 -6.46
CA SER A 81 7.51 -4.11 -6.20
C SER A 81 7.69 -4.46 -4.73
N ILE A 82 6.58 -4.69 -4.03
CA ILE A 82 6.59 -5.17 -2.65
C ILE A 82 6.18 -6.64 -2.70
N ALA A 83 7.17 -7.52 -2.52
CA ALA A 83 6.98 -8.94 -2.77
C ALA A 83 6.16 -9.63 -1.68
N HIS A 84 5.89 -10.93 -1.88
CA HIS A 84 5.00 -11.70 -1.02
C HIS A 84 5.39 -11.63 0.45
N ASN A 85 4.43 -11.36 1.31
CA ASN A 85 4.59 -11.33 2.77
C ASN A 85 5.61 -10.31 3.30
N ALA A 86 6.02 -9.35 2.50
CA ALA A 86 6.87 -8.27 2.97
C ALA A 86 6.06 -7.29 3.82
N ILE A 87 6.76 -6.59 4.71
CA ILE A 87 6.16 -5.55 5.56
C ILE A 87 6.89 -4.24 5.29
N VAL A 88 6.13 -3.22 4.90
CA VAL A 88 6.63 -1.85 4.72
C VAL A 88 5.91 -0.96 5.72
N HIS A 89 6.65 -0.38 6.63
CA HIS A 89 6.05 0.27 7.80
C HIS A 89 6.76 1.59 8.14
N GLY A 90 6.04 2.70 8.05
CA GLY A 90 6.52 4.00 8.52
C GLY A 90 7.83 4.45 7.89
N CYS A 91 7.99 4.31 6.59
CA CYS A 91 9.25 4.60 5.90
C CYS A 91 9.01 5.18 4.51
N THR A 92 10.10 5.62 3.88
CA THR A 92 10.08 6.11 2.50
C THR A 92 10.83 5.12 1.60
N ILE A 93 10.13 4.60 0.58
CA ILE A 93 10.71 3.78 -0.47
C ILE A 93 10.80 4.64 -1.71
N LYS A 94 12.00 4.76 -2.27
CA LYS A 94 12.23 5.54 -3.49
C LYS A 94 11.76 4.77 -4.73
N ASP A 95 11.95 5.38 -5.91
CA ASP A 95 11.56 4.76 -7.18
C ASP A 95 12.42 3.54 -7.53
N ASN A 96 11.86 2.63 -8.31
CA ASN A 96 12.58 1.49 -8.88
C ASN A 96 13.20 0.56 -7.81
N VAL A 97 12.44 0.26 -6.77
CA VAL A 97 12.89 -0.60 -5.66
C VAL A 97 12.13 -1.92 -5.66
N LEU A 98 12.84 -3.00 -5.39
CA LEU A 98 12.24 -4.30 -5.08
C LEU A 98 12.43 -4.58 -3.59
N ILE A 99 11.31 -4.70 -2.88
CA ILE A 99 11.31 -5.20 -1.49
C ILE A 99 11.11 -6.70 -1.58
N GLY A 100 12.11 -7.46 -1.16
CA GLY A 100 12.10 -8.92 -1.31
C GLY A 100 11.05 -9.62 -0.46
N MET A 101 10.76 -10.87 -0.81
CA MET A 101 9.77 -11.70 -0.11
C MET A 101 10.11 -11.82 1.37
N GLY A 102 9.13 -11.57 2.23
CA GLY A 102 9.29 -11.69 3.68
C GLY A 102 10.15 -10.61 4.32
N ALA A 103 10.61 -9.61 3.58
CA ALA A 103 11.41 -8.53 4.13
C ALA A 103 10.59 -7.67 5.09
N ILE A 104 11.26 -7.11 6.08
CA ILE A 104 10.67 -6.18 7.03
C ILE A 104 11.46 -4.87 6.95
N VAL A 105 10.76 -3.82 6.57
CA VAL A 105 11.38 -2.51 6.33
C VAL A 105 10.78 -1.47 7.24
#